data_41c2e7f2ee4bd4077bcad23dbe597871
#
_entry.id   41c2e7f2ee4bd4077bcad23dbe597871
#
_cell.length_a   1.000
_cell.length_b   1.000
_cell.length_c   1.000
_cell.angle_alpha   90.00
_cell.angle_beta   90.00
_cell.angle_gamma   90.00
#
_symmetry.space_group_name_H-M   'P 1'
#
loop_
_entity.id
_entity.type
_entity.pdbx_description
1 polymer ?
#
loop_
_entity_poly.entity_id
_entity_poly.type
_entity_poly.pdbx_seq_one_letter_code
_entity_poly.pdbx_strand_id
1 'polypeptide(L)'
;MRLGKNTEMKLFTLEYNYNNPNFDILPLININIHKLLYEVNKDIIEAIDITPNPEDSSEYNIFYKFHEIGGDLGGLKTYMYVNTKIAKRFANNGNTEIIFTSKSLPFEHHSQLQEQKYKLLEYPLYIQKFIYDETSNHKTAKSTIQVLHMFKLKPDQETDLTVAMENAVGILIKKMYLRLKIAIESLR
;
A
#
# COMPACT_ATOMS: atom_id res chain seq x y z
N MET A 1 13.70 37.63 6.39
CA MET A 1 12.37 37.11 6.10
C MET A 1 12.50 35.58 5.95
N ARG A 2 12.17 34.80 6.98
CA ARG A 2 12.21 33.32 6.90
C ARG A 2 10.92 32.88 6.26
N LEU A 3 10.96 32.35 5.04
CA LEU A 3 9.87 31.64 4.43
C LEU A 3 9.55 30.41 5.30
N GLY A 4 8.37 30.40 5.93
CA GLY A 4 7.87 29.23 6.64
C GLY A 4 7.76 28.08 5.65
N LYS A 5 8.49 26.99 5.88
CA LYS A 5 8.35 25.75 5.12
C LYS A 5 6.92 25.26 5.34
N ASN A 6 6.16 25.18 4.27
CA ASN A 6 4.79 24.64 4.29
C ASN A 6 4.90 23.13 4.48
N THR A 7 4.63 22.67 5.71
CA THR A 7 4.67 21.25 6.11
C THR A 7 3.34 20.54 5.85
N GLU A 8 2.59 20.96 4.83
CA GLU A 8 1.34 20.28 4.48
C GLU A 8 1.62 18.90 3.91
N MET A 9 1.14 17.89 4.62
CA MET A 9 1.18 16.51 4.16
C MET A 9 0.33 16.36 2.89
N LYS A 10 0.95 15.89 1.81
CA LYS A 10 0.29 15.67 0.54
C LYS A 10 -0.59 14.42 0.59
N LEU A 11 -1.87 14.58 0.26
CA LEU A 11 -2.80 13.45 0.12
C LEU A 11 -2.73 12.92 -1.31
N PHE A 12 -2.50 11.62 -1.45
CA PHE A 12 -2.58 10.89 -2.71
C PHE A 12 -3.82 10.01 -2.69
N THR A 13 -4.51 9.95 -3.83
CA THR A 13 -5.62 9.05 -4.06
C THR A 13 -5.39 8.25 -5.34
N LEU A 14 -5.75 6.96 -5.29
CA LEU A 14 -5.73 6.09 -6.46
C LEU A 14 -7.03 5.26 -6.43
N GLU A 15 -7.81 5.34 -7.50
CA GLU A 15 -9.08 4.63 -7.64
C GLU A 15 -9.08 3.81 -8.93
N TYR A 16 -9.53 2.57 -8.84
CA TYR A 16 -9.69 1.65 -9.98
C TYR A 16 -10.59 0.48 -9.58
N ASN A 17 -10.98 -0.32 -10.57
CA ASN A 17 -11.74 -1.55 -10.34
C ASN A 17 -10.87 -2.77 -10.67
N TYR A 18 -10.98 -3.82 -9.85
CA TYR A 18 -10.67 -5.17 -10.29
C TYR A 18 -11.88 -5.72 -11.04
N ASN A 19 -11.63 -6.33 -12.19
CA ASN A 19 -12.69 -6.93 -12.99
C ASN A 19 -12.19 -8.27 -13.58
N ASN A 20 -12.78 -9.38 -13.11
CA ASN A 20 -12.44 -10.71 -13.60
C ASN A 20 -13.73 -11.55 -13.73
N PRO A 21 -14.25 -11.74 -14.96
CA PRO A 21 -15.51 -12.48 -15.16
C PRO A 21 -15.37 -13.99 -14.91
N ASN A 22 -14.15 -14.52 -14.86
CA ASN A 22 -13.89 -15.97 -14.80
C ASN A 22 -13.48 -16.42 -13.38
N PHE A 23 -13.14 -15.50 -12.49
CA PHE A 23 -12.58 -15.81 -11.19
C PHE A 23 -13.23 -14.95 -10.09
N ASP A 24 -13.63 -15.58 -8.98
CA ASP A 24 -14.09 -14.84 -7.80
C ASP A 24 -12.88 -14.25 -7.07
N ILE A 25 -12.71 -12.93 -7.19
CA ILE A 25 -11.58 -12.22 -6.60
C ILE A 25 -11.73 -11.95 -5.10
N LEU A 26 -12.93 -12.06 -4.55
CA LEU A 26 -13.17 -11.75 -3.14
C LEU A 26 -12.28 -12.53 -2.15
N PRO A 27 -12.01 -13.84 -2.36
CA PRO A 27 -11.10 -14.59 -1.50
C PRO A 27 -9.66 -14.10 -1.50
N LEU A 28 -9.24 -13.31 -2.51
CA LEU A 28 -7.91 -12.71 -2.56
C LEU A 28 -7.79 -11.45 -1.70
N ILE A 29 -8.93 -10.84 -1.31
CA ILE A 29 -8.97 -9.60 -0.55
C ILE A 29 -8.78 -9.89 0.94
N ASN A 30 -7.56 -10.22 1.29
CA ASN A 30 -7.10 -10.46 2.65
C ASN A 30 -5.62 -10.04 2.77
N ILE A 31 -4.99 -10.27 3.91
CA ILE A 31 -3.59 -9.87 4.14
C ILE A 31 -2.61 -10.43 3.09
N ASN A 32 -2.90 -11.59 2.50
CA ASN A 32 -2.01 -12.19 1.50
C ASN A 32 -2.00 -11.44 0.15
N ILE A 33 -2.89 -10.45 -0.06
CA ILE A 33 -2.81 -9.55 -1.22
C ILE A 33 -1.47 -8.81 -1.27
N HIS A 34 -0.85 -8.55 -0.11
CA HIS A 34 0.48 -7.95 -0.02
C HIS A 34 1.58 -8.89 -0.53
N LYS A 35 1.42 -10.21 -0.34
CA LYS A 35 2.34 -11.21 -0.92
C LYS A 35 2.20 -11.25 -2.44
N LEU A 36 0.96 -11.18 -2.95
CA LEU A 36 0.73 -11.11 -4.39
C LEU A 36 1.30 -9.80 -4.98
N LEU A 37 1.15 -8.67 -4.27
CA LEU A 37 1.77 -7.40 -4.64
C LEU A 37 3.29 -7.53 -4.76
N TYR A 38 3.94 -8.21 -3.82
CA TYR A 38 5.37 -8.51 -3.87
C TYR A 38 5.73 -9.38 -5.09
N GLU A 39 5.00 -10.47 -5.30
CA GLU A 39 5.29 -11.40 -6.40
C GLU A 39 5.30 -10.74 -7.78
N VAL A 40 4.39 -9.79 -8.01
CA VAL A 40 4.29 -9.09 -9.29
C VAL A 40 5.20 -7.85 -9.40
N ASN A 41 5.92 -7.51 -8.33
CA ASN A 41 6.77 -6.31 -8.24
C ASN A 41 8.16 -6.60 -7.65
N LYS A 42 8.73 -7.77 -7.90
CA LYS A 42 10.07 -8.17 -7.41
C LYS A 42 11.20 -7.26 -7.90
N ASP A 43 11.00 -6.54 -8.98
CA ASP A 43 11.93 -5.52 -9.47
C ASP A 43 11.87 -4.21 -8.66
N ILE A 44 10.83 -4.01 -7.86
CA ILE A 44 10.62 -2.83 -7.02
C ILE A 44 10.78 -3.18 -5.55
N ILE A 45 10.16 -4.28 -5.12
CA ILE A 45 10.17 -4.75 -3.73
C ILE A 45 11.25 -5.82 -3.59
N GLU A 46 12.26 -5.54 -2.78
CA GLU A 46 13.37 -6.47 -2.51
C GLU A 46 12.94 -7.60 -1.57
N ALA A 47 12.18 -7.26 -0.53
CA ALA A 47 11.68 -8.22 0.45
C ALA A 47 10.37 -7.74 1.11
N ILE A 48 9.58 -8.71 1.57
CA ILE A 48 8.39 -8.49 2.40
C ILE A 48 8.40 -9.49 3.56
N ASP A 49 7.98 -9.02 4.73
CA ASP A 49 7.63 -9.87 5.87
C ASP A 49 6.28 -9.46 6.43
N ILE A 50 5.45 -10.46 6.80
CA ILE A 50 4.11 -10.24 7.35
C ILE A 50 3.98 -11.06 8.62
N THR A 51 3.87 -10.38 9.74
CA THR A 51 3.75 -10.97 11.06
C THR A 51 2.36 -10.68 11.64
N PRO A 52 1.54 -11.69 11.97
CA PRO A 52 0.26 -11.47 12.63
C PRO A 52 0.45 -10.92 14.04
N ASN A 53 -0.48 -10.06 14.48
CA ASN A 53 -0.52 -9.64 15.88
C ASN A 53 -1.10 -10.80 16.72
N PRO A 54 -0.39 -11.30 17.74
CA PRO A 54 -0.88 -12.41 18.56
C PRO A 54 -2.11 -12.05 19.42
N GLU A 55 -2.34 -10.76 19.66
CA GLU A 55 -3.45 -10.28 20.49
C GLU A 55 -4.69 -9.90 19.69
N ASP A 56 -4.54 -9.59 18.39
CA ASP A 56 -5.65 -9.21 17.48
C ASP A 56 -5.45 -9.84 16.10
N SER A 57 -6.26 -10.85 15.80
CA SER A 57 -6.21 -11.57 14.52
C SER A 57 -6.56 -10.71 13.30
N SER A 58 -7.08 -9.49 13.50
CA SER A 58 -7.34 -8.53 12.44
C SER A 58 -6.16 -7.59 12.17
N GLU A 59 -5.09 -7.67 12.97
CA GLU A 59 -3.92 -6.80 12.87
C GLU A 59 -2.68 -7.57 12.44
N TYR A 60 -1.87 -6.92 11.62
CA TYR A 60 -0.64 -7.47 11.05
C TYR A 60 0.44 -6.39 11.02
N ASN A 61 1.66 -6.76 11.34
CA ASN A 61 2.82 -5.93 11.08
C ASN A 61 3.41 -6.34 9.73
N ILE A 62 3.61 -5.38 8.84
CA ILE A 62 4.13 -5.61 7.51
C ILE A 62 5.41 -4.81 7.33
N PHE A 63 6.49 -5.51 6.98
CA PHE A 63 7.75 -4.93 6.61
C PHE A 63 7.93 -5.02 5.10
N TYR A 64 8.29 -3.91 4.46
CA TYR A 64 8.69 -3.84 3.06
C TYR A 64 10.08 -3.28 2.95
N LYS A 65 10.91 -3.91 2.17
CA LYS A 65 12.21 -3.40 1.73
C LYS A 65 12.17 -3.19 0.23
N PHE A 66 12.56 -2.01 -0.22
CA PHE A 66 12.52 -1.66 -1.64
C PHE A 66 13.92 -1.68 -2.24
N HIS A 67 13.99 -2.05 -3.52
CA HIS A 67 15.20 -1.82 -4.30
C HIS A 67 15.49 -0.33 -4.41
N GLU A 68 16.72 0.00 -4.73
CA GLU A 68 17.15 1.39 -4.90
C GLU A 68 16.34 2.10 -5.98
N ILE A 69 15.74 3.24 -5.63
CA ILE A 69 14.94 4.06 -6.53
C ILE A 69 15.82 5.20 -7.04
N GLY A 70 15.91 5.36 -8.38
CA GLY A 70 16.59 6.50 -8.99
C GLY A 70 18.12 6.45 -8.91
N GLY A 71 18.73 5.29 -9.17
CA GLY A 71 20.17 5.05 -9.08
C GLY A 71 21.06 6.11 -9.74
N ASP A 72 20.65 6.67 -10.87
CA ASP A 72 21.36 7.76 -11.57
C ASP A 72 21.27 9.14 -10.89
N LEU A 73 20.36 9.28 -9.90
CA LEU A 73 20.11 10.52 -9.16
C LEU A 73 20.58 10.46 -7.70
N GLY A 74 21.46 9.50 -7.37
CA GLY A 74 21.95 9.32 -6.01
C GLY A 74 21.11 8.38 -5.15
N GLY A 75 20.60 7.34 -5.78
CA GLY A 75 19.86 6.18 -5.29
C GLY A 75 19.32 6.19 -3.87
N LEU A 76 18.00 6.18 -3.70
CA LEU A 76 17.38 6.10 -2.38
C LEU A 76 16.97 4.65 -2.09
N LYS A 77 17.62 4.05 -1.09
CA LYS A 77 17.20 2.78 -0.50
C LYS A 77 16.17 3.07 0.59
N THR A 78 14.98 2.48 0.47
CA THR A 78 13.87 2.74 1.38
C THR A 78 13.27 1.47 1.94
N TYR A 79 12.67 1.58 3.10
CA TYR A 79 11.85 0.53 3.69
C TYR A 79 10.59 1.13 4.34
N MET A 80 9.58 0.30 4.52
CA MET A 80 8.37 0.61 5.27
C MET A 80 8.17 -0.43 6.37
N TYR A 81 7.72 0.02 7.54
CA TYR A 81 7.23 -0.86 8.59
C TYR A 81 5.91 -0.31 9.10
N VAL A 82 4.85 -1.07 8.92
CA VAL A 82 3.49 -0.61 9.17
C VAL A 82 2.70 -1.64 9.97
N ASN A 83 1.85 -1.17 10.87
CA ASN A 83 0.77 -1.97 11.42
C ASN A 83 -0.47 -1.77 10.54
N THR A 84 -1.05 -2.86 10.09
CA THR A 84 -2.23 -2.89 9.22
C THR A 84 -3.38 -3.60 9.93
N LYS A 85 -4.48 -2.89 10.11
CA LYS A 85 -5.74 -3.44 10.62
C LYS A 85 -6.72 -3.66 9.49
N ILE A 86 -7.34 -4.84 9.46
CA ILE A 86 -8.35 -5.22 8.46
C ILE A 86 -9.71 -5.24 9.14
N ALA A 87 -10.67 -4.52 8.56
CA ALA A 87 -12.05 -4.50 9.02
C ALA A 87 -13.02 -4.72 7.85
N LYS A 88 -14.09 -5.45 8.11
CA LYS A 88 -15.23 -5.60 7.18
C LYS A 88 -16.40 -4.82 7.74
N ARG A 89 -17.07 -4.04 6.92
CA ARG A 89 -18.31 -3.33 7.31
C ARG A 89 -19.34 -3.33 6.19
N PHE A 90 -20.60 -3.25 6.58
CA PHE A 90 -21.71 -3.04 5.67
C PHE A 90 -22.02 -1.53 5.59
N ALA A 91 -22.07 -1.01 4.38
CA ALA A 91 -22.44 0.38 4.13
C ALA A 91 -23.97 0.52 3.96
N ASN A 92 -24.50 1.71 4.25
CA ASN A 92 -25.94 1.96 4.16
C ASN A 92 -26.55 1.85 2.75
N ASN A 93 -25.70 1.83 1.72
CA ASN A 93 -26.09 1.68 0.31
C ASN A 93 -26.16 0.23 -0.17
N GLY A 94 -26.06 -0.76 0.73
CA GLY A 94 -26.08 -2.19 0.41
C GLY A 94 -24.72 -2.76 -0.01
N ASN A 95 -23.68 -1.93 -0.09
CA ASN A 95 -22.32 -2.39 -0.39
C ASN A 95 -21.63 -2.93 0.87
N THR A 96 -20.73 -3.86 0.65
CA THR A 96 -19.78 -4.30 1.67
C THR A 96 -18.42 -3.72 1.38
N GLU A 97 -17.75 -3.28 2.44
CA GLU A 97 -16.41 -2.71 2.39
C GLU A 97 -15.44 -3.58 3.21
N ILE A 98 -14.29 -3.92 2.62
CA ILE A 98 -13.12 -4.43 3.34
C ILE A 98 -12.11 -3.30 3.38
N ILE A 99 -11.70 -2.90 4.58
CA ILE A 99 -10.87 -1.72 4.79
C ILE A 99 -9.57 -2.16 5.47
N PHE A 100 -8.45 -1.86 4.83
CA PHE A 100 -7.12 -1.99 5.39
C PHE A 100 -6.66 -0.60 5.82
N THR A 101 -6.40 -0.44 7.10
CA THR A 101 -5.88 0.81 7.67
C THR A 101 -4.48 0.56 8.17
N SER A 102 -3.50 1.22 7.56
CA SER A 102 -2.10 1.04 7.89
C SER A 102 -1.51 2.32 8.46
N LYS A 103 -0.66 2.17 9.48
CA LYS A 103 0.10 3.25 10.11
C LYS A 103 1.56 2.83 10.23
N SER A 104 2.47 3.75 9.98
CA SER A 104 3.89 3.50 10.22
C SER A 104 4.16 3.21 11.68
N LEU A 105 4.99 2.20 11.91
CA LEU A 105 5.53 1.84 13.21
C LEU A 105 7.00 2.29 13.29
N PRO A 106 7.47 2.72 14.49
CA PRO A 106 8.89 2.82 14.74
C PRO A 106 9.48 1.41 14.68
N PHE A 107 10.57 1.26 13.95
CA PHE A 107 11.29 0.01 13.85
C PHE A 107 12.52 0.04 14.76
N GLU A 108 12.47 -0.67 15.88
CA GLU A 108 13.50 -0.59 16.93
C GLU A 108 14.83 -1.28 16.55
N HIS A 109 14.84 -2.14 15.53
CA HIS A 109 16.02 -2.88 15.05
C HIS A 109 16.70 -2.23 13.85
N HIS A 110 16.84 -0.92 13.87
CA HIS A 110 17.36 -0.12 12.75
C HIS A 110 18.84 -0.27 12.43
N SER A 111 19.67 -0.81 13.33
CA SER A 111 21.12 -0.73 13.20
C SER A 111 21.62 -1.27 11.86
N GLN A 112 21.18 -2.44 11.44
CA GLN A 112 21.61 -3.05 10.16
C GLN A 112 21.10 -2.28 8.93
N LEU A 113 19.86 -1.75 8.97
CA LEU A 113 19.31 -0.98 7.86
C LEU A 113 19.94 0.40 7.77
N GLN A 114 20.25 1.03 8.90
CA GLN A 114 20.96 2.32 8.95
C GLN A 114 22.40 2.20 8.43
N GLU A 115 23.12 1.14 8.79
CA GLU A 115 24.44 0.82 8.25
C GLU A 115 24.41 0.65 6.73
N GLN A 116 23.32 0.10 6.19
CA GLN A 116 23.08 -0.06 4.75
C GLN A 116 22.48 1.17 4.07
N LYS A 117 22.34 2.30 4.79
CA LYS A 117 21.79 3.58 4.31
C LYS A 117 20.33 3.51 3.83
N TYR A 118 19.51 2.60 4.41
CA TYR A 118 18.08 2.59 4.16
C TYR A 118 17.38 3.71 4.95
N LYS A 119 16.42 4.37 4.31
CA LYS A 119 15.56 5.38 4.92
C LYS A 119 14.14 4.83 5.13
N LEU A 120 13.56 5.14 6.29
CA LEU A 120 12.16 4.82 6.57
C LEU A 120 11.25 5.72 5.75
N LEU A 121 10.33 5.11 4.98
CA LEU A 121 9.18 5.80 4.40
C LEU A 121 8.06 5.81 5.45
N GLU A 122 7.81 6.97 6.04
CA GLU A 122 6.75 7.14 7.01
C GLU A 122 5.42 7.47 6.33
N TYR A 123 4.40 6.65 6.64
CA TYR A 123 3.01 6.92 6.28
C TYR A 123 2.21 7.18 7.55
N PRO A 124 1.83 8.43 7.84
CA PRO A 124 0.95 8.72 8.98
C PRO A 124 -0.38 7.98 8.89
N LEU A 125 -0.86 7.78 7.67
CA LEU A 125 -2.07 7.03 7.39
C LEU A 125 -2.06 6.52 5.95
N TYR A 126 -2.36 5.22 5.78
CA TYR A 126 -2.68 4.64 4.50
C TYR A 126 -3.97 3.83 4.64
N ILE A 127 -4.98 4.15 3.84
CA ILE A 127 -6.25 3.44 3.78
C ILE A 127 -6.39 2.82 2.41
N GLN A 128 -6.65 1.50 2.39
CA GLN A 128 -7.02 0.78 1.19
C GLN A 128 -8.43 0.20 1.41
N LYS A 129 -9.37 0.58 0.56
CA LYS A 129 -10.75 0.18 0.66
C LYS A 129 -11.15 -0.61 -0.57
N PHE A 130 -11.75 -1.77 -0.34
CA PHE A 130 -12.34 -2.64 -1.34
C PHE A 130 -13.85 -2.62 -1.16
N ILE A 131 -14.58 -2.25 -2.20
CA ILE A 131 -16.04 -2.04 -2.17
C ILE A 131 -16.67 -2.99 -3.17
N TYR A 132 -17.64 -3.78 -2.73
CA TYR A 132 -18.37 -4.73 -3.58
C TYR A 132 -19.82 -4.85 -3.13
N ASP A 133 -20.69 -5.24 -4.07
CA ASP A 133 -22.11 -5.51 -3.80
C ASP A 133 -22.29 -6.99 -3.40
N GLU A 134 -22.79 -7.22 -2.19
CA GLU A 134 -23.05 -8.56 -1.65
C GLU A 134 -24.46 -9.08 -2.02
N THR A 135 -25.36 -8.17 -2.42
CA THR A 135 -26.77 -8.51 -2.71
C THR A 135 -26.99 -9.13 -4.08
N SER A 136 -26.04 -8.93 -4.99
CA SER A 136 -26.14 -9.54 -6.31
C SER A 136 -25.76 -11.03 -6.23
N ASN A 137 -26.75 -11.90 -6.37
CA ASN A 137 -26.59 -13.35 -6.41
C ASN A 137 -25.83 -13.87 -7.66
N HIS A 138 -25.26 -12.99 -8.46
CA HIS A 138 -24.54 -13.35 -9.67
C HIS A 138 -23.04 -13.46 -9.39
N LYS A 139 -22.44 -14.57 -9.85
CA LYS A 139 -20.98 -14.77 -9.83
C LYS A 139 -20.21 -13.56 -10.40
N THR A 140 -20.83 -12.82 -11.31
CA THR A 140 -20.28 -11.62 -11.95
C THR A 140 -20.11 -10.42 -11.02
N ALA A 141 -20.90 -10.29 -9.96
CA ALA A 141 -20.77 -9.13 -9.05
C ALA A 141 -19.61 -9.26 -8.08
N LYS A 142 -19.28 -10.48 -7.66
CA LYS A 142 -18.09 -10.74 -6.84
C LYS A 142 -16.78 -10.60 -7.64
N SER A 143 -16.88 -10.58 -8.96
CA SER A 143 -15.76 -10.41 -9.87
C SER A 143 -15.42 -8.94 -10.17
N THR A 144 -16.22 -8.00 -9.66
CA THR A 144 -15.95 -6.56 -9.78
C THR A 144 -15.85 -5.93 -8.40
N ILE A 145 -14.68 -5.43 -8.07
CA ILE A 145 -14.38 -4.80 -6.77
C ILE A 145 -13.78 -3.43 -7.05
N GLN A 146 -14.43 -2.38 -6.54
CA GLN A 146 -13.88 -1.03 -6.57
C GLN A 146 -12.79 -0.93 -5.51
N VAL A 147 -11.64 -0.38 -5.87
CA VAL A 147 -10.50 -0.19 -4.98
C VAL A 147 -10.18 1.29 -4.86
N LEU A 148 -10.13 1.77 -3.63
CA LEU A 148 -9.74 3.14 -3.30
C LEU A 148 -8.53 3.12 -2.37
N HIS A 149 -7.47 3.80 -2.77
CA HIS A 149 -6.30 4.05 -1.94
C HIS A 149 -6.27 5.52 -1.54
N MET A 150 -6.01 5.76 -0.26
CA MET A 150 -5.76 7.09 0.29
C MET A 150 -4.52 7.00 1.17
N PHE A 151 -3.50 7.77 0.88
CA PHE A 151 -2.29 7.80 1.69
C PHE A 151 -1.70 9.19 1.80
N LYS A 152 -1.08 9.47 2.94
CA LYS A 152 -0.32 10.66 3.21
C LYS A 152 1.14 10.27 3.40
N LEU A 153 2.03 11.01 2.76
CA LEU A 153 3.46 10.90 3.00
C LEU A 153 3.90 12.01 3.95
N LYS A 154 4.76 11.67 4.90
CA LYS A 154 5.42 12.68 5.73
C LYS A 154 6.61 13.21 4.94
N PRO A 155 6.67 14.53 4.67
CA PRO A 155 7.82 15.12 3.99
C PRO A 155 9.08 14.92 4.84
N ASP A 156 10.15 14.48 4.20
CA ASP A 156 11.46 14.45 4.84
C ASP A 156 11.91 15.90 5.08
N GLN A 157 12.12 16.28 6.34
CA GLN A 157 12.48 17.65 6.72
C GLN A 157 13.93 18.02 6.36
N GLU A 158 14.75 17.05 5.98
CA GLU A 158 16.20 17.24 5.80
C GLU A 158 16.64 17.46 4.35
N THR A 159 15.77 17.24 3.35
CA THR A 159 16.17 17.33 1.94
C THR A 159 15.23 18.17 1.08
N ASP A 160 15.80 19.06 0.25
CA ASP A 160 15.07 19.81 -0.79
C ASP A 160 14.57 18.92 -1.96
N LEU A 161 14.80 17.62 -1.89
CA LEU A 161 14.34 16.60 -2.85
C LEU A 161 12.84 16.26 -2.74
N THR A 162 12.12 16.94 -1.86
CA THR A 162 10.79 16.54 -1.39
C THR A 162 9.73 16.39 -2.48
N VAL A 163 9.59 17.32 -3.40
CA VAL A 163 8.50 17.27 -4.41
C VAL A 163 8.76 16.23 -5.49
N ALA A 164 9.99 16.15 -5.99
CA ALA A 164 10.36 15.16 -7.00
C ALA A 164 10.26 13.73 -6.46
N MET A 165 10.70 13.51 -5.21
CA MET A 165 10.62 12.21 -4.55
C MET A 165 9.18 11.81 -4.22
N GLU A 166 8.36 12.71 -3.72
CA GLU A 166 6.94 12.45 -3.48
C GLU A 166 6.22 12.03 -4.76
N ASN A 167 6.50 12.72 -5.89
CA ASN A 167 5.94 12.35 -7.17
C ASN A 167 6.47 10.99 -7.64
N ALA A 168 7.76 10.70 -7.47
CA ALA A 168 8.35 9.41 -7.82
C ALA A 168 7.73 8.26 -7.02
N VAL A 169 7.52 8.44 -5.71
CA VAL A 169 6.85 7.46 -4.86
C VAL A 169 5.39 7.25 -5.31
N GLY A 170 4.66 8.32 -5.61
CA GLY A 170 3.29 8.22 -6.12
C GLY A 170 3.20 7.45 -7.45
N ILE A 171 4.12 7.72 -8.38
CA ILE A 171 4.21 7.00 -9.66
C ILE A 171 4.54 5.52 -9.42
N LEU A 172 5.47 5.23 -8.50
CA LEU A 172 5.87 3.88 -8.15
C LEU A 172 4.71 3.08 -7.56
N ILE A 173 3.98 3.65 -6.62
CA ILE A 173 2.79 3.03 -6.02
C ILE A 173 1.74 2.74 -7.10
N LYS A 174 1.45 3.71 -7.97
CA LYS A 174 0.53 3.50 -9.10
C LYS A 174 0.98 2.35 -9.99
N LYS A 175 2.26 2.26 -10.34
CA LYS A 175 2.83 1.18 -11.15
C LYS A 175 2.66 -0.18 -10.48
N MET A 176 2.94 -0.26 -9.17
CA MET A 176 2.82 -1.49 -8.40
C MET A 176 1.39 -2.04 -8.39
N TYR A 177 0.41 -1.16 -8.12
CA TYR A 177 -1.00 -1.57 -8.08
C TYR A 177 -1.60 -1.81 -9.47
N LEU A 178 -1.11 -1.16 -10.52
CA LEU A 178 -1.50 -1.47 -11.89
C LEU A 178 -1.05 -2.89 -12.29
N ARG A 179 0.15 -3.30 -11.90
CA ARG A 179 0.64 -4.67 -12.15
C ARG A 179 -0.18 -5.70 -11.36
N LEU A 180 -0.49 -5.40 -10.09
CA LEU A 180 -1.37 -6.25 -9.29
C LEU A 180 -2.75 -6.39 -9.93
N LYS A 181 -3.33 -5.28 -10.44
CA LYS A 181 -4.61 -5.29 -11.17
C LYS A 181 -4.54 -6.23 -12.37
N ILE A 182 -3.54 -6.08 -13.22
CA ILE A 182 -3.35 -6.92 -14.41
C ILE A 182 -3.23 -8.40 -14.02
N ALA A 183 -2.48 -8.71 -12.97
CA ALA A 183 -2.32 -10.08 -12.49
C ALA A 183 -3.66 -10.67 -12.01
N ILE A 184 -4.43 -9.95 -11.20
CA ILE A 184 -5.73 -10.41 -10.70
C ILE A 184 -6.73 -10.59 -11.87
N GLU A 185 -6.75 -9.68 -12.84
CA GLU A 185 -7.65 -9.75 -13.99
C GLU A 185 -7.28 -10.86 -15.00
N SER A 186 -6.06 -11.37 -14.94
CA SER A 186 -5.58 -12.48 -15.77
C SER A 186 -5.83 -13.87 -15.18
N LEU A 187 -6.29 -13.99 -13.94
CA LEU A 187 -6.62 -15.27 -13.30
C LEU A 187 -7.80 -15.97 -14.04
N ARG A 188 -7.69 -17.29 -14.19
CA ARG A 188 -8.68 -18.13 -14.89
C ARG A 188 -9.15 -19.28 -14.01
#